data_ed3e762914975a6ab24108b4c7849c71
#
_entry.id   ed3e762914975a6ab24108b4c7849c71
#
_cell.length_a   1.000
_cell.length_b   1.000
_cell.length_c   1.000
_cell.angle_alpha   90.00
_cell.angle_beta   90.00
_cell.angle_gamma   90.00
#
_symmetry.space_group_name_H-M   'P 1'
#
loop_
_entity.id
_entity.type
_entity.pdbx_description
1 polymer ?
#
loop_
_entity_poly.entity_id
_entity_poly.type
_entity_poly.pdbx_seq_one_letter_code
_entity_poly.pdbx_strand_id
1 'polypeptide(L)'
;MDDVMPSAAGPSRDLAEAPKLRLQEVGKSFHLPRGETIEAIANVSFDTHENEVCVLLGPSGCGKSTVLRMVAGLEQPSTGELTLDGEPIVGPAQERGMVFQAYTSFDWLTVQQNVEYGMRLNHVPRQERRERAEHFIELVGLSRFAGTYPRHLSGGMKQRVAIARTLANAPAILLMDEPFGALDAQTRWQMQELMMDIVEAANTTVLMVTHDIEEAIFLADRIEFMSRHPGRVHEEIIPAFKQGRRIGQKEELIGLAGYGDLERHILQLMRKQGSDETAP
;
A
#
# COMPACT_ATOMS: atom_id res chain seq x y z
N MET A 1 18.04 -14.95 40.56
CA MET A 1 17.70 -16.08 39.66
C MET A 1 16.85 -15.50 38.57
N ASP A 2 17.56 -14.99 37.55
CA ASP A 2 16.94 -14.26 36.43
C ASP A 2 16.52 -15.30 35.40
N ASP A 3 15.20 -15.46 35.27
CA ASP A 3 14.62 -16.30 34.23
C ASP A 3 14.48 -15.47 32.93
N VAL A 4 15.51 -15.58 32.09
CA VAL A 4 15.51 -15.02 30.73
C VAL A 4 14.61 -15.90 29.88
N MET A 5 13.42 -15.39 29.54
CA MET A 5 12.55 -15.99 28.53
C MET A 5 13.27 -16.08 27.19
N PRO A 6 13.22 -17.23 26.48
CA PRO A 6 13.81 -17.35 25.16
C PRO A 6 12.98 -16.56 24.14
N SER A 7 13.66 -15.69 23.39
CA SER A 7 13.17 -15.04 22.19
C SER A 7 12.67 -16.11 21.20
N ALA A 8 11.36 -16.14 20.94
CA ALA A 8 10.78 -16.95 19.89
C ALA A 8 11.15 -16.34 18.53
N ALA A 9 12.20 -16.89 17.92
CA ALA A 9 12.48 -16.62 16.51
C ALA A 9 11.32 -17.17 15.67
N GLY A 10 10.56 -16.29 15.05
CA GLY A 10 9.62 -16.64 13.99
C GLY A 10 10.36 -17.28 12.80
N PRO A 11 9.64 -17.96 11.87
CA PRO A 11 10.29 -18.62 10.75
C PRO A 11 11.11 -17.61 9.96
N SER A 12 12.44 -17.83 9.92
CA SER A 12 13.36 -17.07 9.09
C SER A 12 12.96 -17.27 7.63
N ARG A 13 12.34 -16.27 7.01
CA ARG A 13 12.33 -16.18 5.54
C ARG A 13 13.80 -16.08 5.12
N ASP A 14 14.20 -16.92 4.18
CA ASP A 14 15.55 -16.94 3.64
C ASP A 14 15.90 -15.53 3.14
N LEU A 15 16.90 -14.90 3.78
CA LEU A 15 17.47 -13.60 3.40
C LEU A 15 18.22 -13.66 2.05
N ALA A 16 18.02 -14.73 1.26
CA ALA A 16 18.71 -15.02 0.02
C ALA A 16 17.98 -14.52 -1.24
N GLU A 17 16.68 -14.13 -1.17
CA GLU A 17 15.97 -13.60 -2.33
C GLU A 17 16.18 -12.08 -2.44
N ALA A 18 16.55 -11.63 -3.65
CA ALA A 18 16.66 -10.20 -3.95
C ALA A 18 15.29 -9.52 -3.69
N PRO A 19 15.25 -8.33 -3.10
CA PRO A 19 13.99 -7.63 -2.86
C PRO A 19 13.32 -7.24 -4.17
N LYS A 20 11.99 -7.29 -4.16
CA LYS A 20 11.16 -6.82 -5.28
C LYS A 20 11.27 -5.29 -5.44
N LEU A 21 11.12 -4.57 -4.33
CA LEU A 21 11.31 -3.12 -4.24
C LEU A 21 12.38 -2.83 -3.21
N ARG A 22 13.34 -1.98 -3.55
CA ARG A 22 14.36 -1.48 -2.61
C ARG A 22 14.42 0.03 -2.62
N LEU A 23 14.38 0.61 -1.43
CA LEU A 23 14.73 2.01 -1.17
C LEU A 23 16.04 2.05 -0.41
N GLN A 24 17.01 2.84 -0.87
CA GLN A 24 18.32 2.96 -0.24
C GLN A 24 18.68 4.44 -0.04
N GLU A 25 18.73 4.86 1.24
CA GLU A 25 19.07 6.22 1.66
C GLU A 25 18.28 7.33 0.95
N VAL A 26 17.00 7.05 0.67
CA VAL A 26 16.14 7.93 -0.12
C VAL A 26 15.79 9.19 0.67
N GLY A 27 16.07 10.34 0.07
CA GLY A 27 15.70 11.66 0.57
C GLY A 27 14.95 12.49 -0.46
N LYS A 28 14.07 13.38 0.03
CA LYS A 28 13.32 14.31 -0.82
C LYS A 28 13.25 15.70 -0.19
N SER A 29 13.74 16.68 -0.93
CA SER A 29 13.60 18.10 -0.60
C SER A 29 12.78 18.82 -1.66
N PHE A 30 11.92 19.73 -1.23
CA PHE A 30 11.15 20.62 -2.09
C PHE A 30 11.66 22.05 -1.98
N HIS A 31 11.92 22.68 -3.12
CA HIS A 31 12.31 24.09 -3.19
C HIS A 31 11.06 24.95 -3.38
N LEU A 32 10.76 25.81 -2.40
CA LEU A 32 9.62 26.72 -2.48
C LEU A 32 9.97 27.98 -3.31
N PRO A 33 8.98 28.68 -3.90
CA PRO A 33 9.21 29.87 -4.73
C PRO A 33 9.95 31.02 -4.03
N ARG A 34 9.97 31.02 -2.68
CA ARG A 34 10.65 32.04 -1.85
C ARG A 34 12.10 31.67 -1.51
N GLY A 35 12.66 30.63 -2.09
CA GLY A 35 14.03 30.16 -1.82
C GLY A 35 14.19 29.31 -0.57
N GLU A 36 13.12 29.02 0.15
CA GLU A 36 13.09 28.07 1.27
C GLU A 36 13.12 26.63 0.75
N THR A 37 13.89 25.77 1.41
CA THR A 37 13.94 24.34 1.12
C THR A 37 13.33 23.55 2.27
N ILE A 38 12.35 22.73 1.97
CA ILE A 38 11.72 21.83 2.94
C ILE A 38 12.21 20.40 2.68
N GLU A 39 12.91 19.82 3.64
CA GLU A 39 13.27 18.40 3.62
C GLU A 39 12.06 17.59 4.08
N ALA A 40 11.36 16.99 3.12
CA ALA A 40 10.16 16.21 3.41
C ALA A 40 10.50 14.79 3.87
N ILE A 41 11.53 14.19 3.27
CA ILE A 41 12.01 12.82 3.53
C ILE A 41 13.51 12.88 3.72
N ALA A 42 14.03 12.18 4.74
CA ALA A 42 15.46 12.05 5.02
C ALA A 42 15.83 10.59 5.28
N ASN A 43 16.68 10.06 4.44
CA ASN A 43 17.32 8.74 4.63
C ASN A 43 16.33 7.60 4.90
N VAL A 44 15.34 7.42 4.02
CA VAL A 44 14.40 6.29 4.06
C VAL A 44 15.05 5.10 3.37
N SER A 45 15.16 3.98 4.09
CA SER A 45 15.67 2.72 3.56
C SER A 45 14.80 1.57 4.06
N PHE A 46 14.25 0.78 3.14
CA PHE A 46 13.57 -0.49 3.41
C PHE A 46 13.47 -1.33 2.14
N ASP A 47 13.22 -2.61 2.32
CA ASP A 47 13.00 -3.57 1.24
C ASP A 47 11.57 -4.13 1.32
N THR A 48 10.97 -4.42 0.15
CA THR A 48 9.71 -5.17 0.06
C THR A 48 9.97 -6.40 -0.81
N HIS A 49 9.54 -7.58 -0.36
CA HIS A 49 9.74 -8.83 -1.06
C HIS A 49 8.56 -9.19 -1.97
N GLU A 50 8.77 -10.18 -2.83
CA GLU A 50 7.71 -10.64 -3.74
C GLU A 50 6.52 -11.17 -2.93
N ASN A 51 5.30 -10.85 -3.40
CA ASN A 51 4.03 -11.22 -2.74
C ASN A 51 3.88 -10.73 -1.29
N GLU A 52 4.65 -9.73 -0.87
CA GLU A 52 4.55 -9.09 0.44
C GLU A 52 3.58 -7.90 0.40
N VAL A 53 2.80 -7.73 1.45
CA VAL A 53 2.07 -6.49 1.74
C VAL A 53 2.86 -5.67 2.72
N CYS A 54 3.59 -4.67 2.21
CA CYS A 54 4.31 -3.69 3.01
C CYS A 54 3.44 -2.45 3.23
N VAL A 55 3.31 -2.00 4.48
CA VAL A 55 2.49 -0.84 4.83
C VAL A 55 3.36 0.26 5.42
N LEU A 56 3.37 1.43 4.79
CA LEU A 56 3.92 2.65 5.38
C LEU A 56 2.87 3.24 6.33
N LEU A 57 3.12 3.17 7.62
CA LEU A 57 2.26 3.69 8.68
C LEU A 57 2.92 4.90 9.35
N GLY A 58 2.15 5.89 9.71
CA GLY A 58 2.67 7.04 10.47
C GLY A 58 1.70 8.22 10.47
N PRO A 59 1.99 9.25 11.23
CA PRO A 59 1.11 10.41 11.36
C PRO A 59 0.95 11.17 10.04
N SER A 60 -0.10 11.97 9.93
CA SER A 60 -0.34 12.81 8.74
C SER A 60 0.83 13.77 8.51
N GLY A 61 1.26 13.95 7.27
CA GLY A 61 2.35 14.85 6.91
C GLY A 61 3.77 14.30 7.12
N CYS A 62 3.96 13.05 7.56
CA CYS A 62 5.30 12.44 7.67
C CYS A 62 5.93 12.01 6.33
N GLY A 63 5.27 12.25 5.20
CA GLY A 63 5.86 12.02 3.88
C GLY A 63 5.53 10.68 3.23
N LYS A 64 4.64 9.84 3.79
CA LYS A 64 4.26 8.53 3.23
C LYS A 64 3.84 8.58 1.75
N SER A 65 2.92 9.49 1.41
CA SER A 65 2.48 9.68 0.00
C SER A 65 3.60 10.20 -0.88
N THR A 66 4.59 10.93 -0.33
CA THR A 66 5.78 11.34 -1.07
C THR A 66 6.66 10.13 -1.42
N VAL A 67 6.89 9.23 -0.46
CA VAL A 67 7.59 7.96 -0.70
C VAL A 67 6.85 7.14 -1.76
N LEU A 68 5.53 6.97 -1.60
CA LEU A 68 4.72 6.22 -2.57
C LEU A 68 4.80 6.81 -3.98
N ARG A 69 4.75 8.15 -4.11
CA ARG A 69 4.89 8.83 -5.40
C ARG A 69 6.29 8.67 -6.01
N MET A 70 7.34 8.62 -5.20
CA MET A 70 8.68 8.31 -5.69
C MET A 70 8.76 6.89 -6.22
N VAL A 71 8.19 5.91 -5.53
CA VAL A 71 8.09 4.52 -6.02
C VAL A 71 7.25 4.45 -7.30
N ALA A 72 6.16 5.21 -7.41
CA ALA A 72 5.37 5.29 -8.65
C ALA A 72 6.12 5.97 -9.83
N GLY A 73 7.27 6.61 -9.56
CA GLY A 73 8.02 7.40 -10.53
C GLY A 73 7.37 8.76 -10.85
N LEU A 74 6.39 9.21 -10.06
CA LEU A 74 5.73 10.50 -10.20
C LEU A 74 6.53 11.64 -9.59
N GLU A 75 7.44 11.32 -8.67
CA GLU A 75 8.40 12.22 -8.04
C GLU A 75 9.79 11.60 -8.13
N GLN A 76 10.82 12.44 -8.29
CA GLN A 76 12.20 11.98 -8.23
C GLN A 76 12.78 12.18 -6.83
N PRO A 77 13.57 11.26 -6.30
CA PRO A 77 14.31 11.47 -5.06
C PRO A 77 15.32 12.62 -5.23
N SER A 78 15.64 13.31 -4.16
CA SER A 78 16.75 14.28 -4.14
C SER A 78 18.09 13.61 -3.83
N THR A 79 18.06 12.51 -3.07
CA THR A 79 19.22 11.66 -2.72
C THR A 79 18.77 10.20 -2.65
N GLY A 80 19.73 9.27 -2.70
CA GLY A 80 19.46 7.84 -2.61
C GLY A 80 18.92 7.23 -3.90
N GLU A 81 18.58 5.96 -3.84
CA GLU A 81 18.16 5.18 -5.00
C GLU A 81 16.90 4.36 -4.69
N LEU A 82 16.06 4.19 -5.72
CA LEU A 82 14.90 3.30 -5.70
C LEU A 82 15.02 2.32 -6.86
N THR A 83 14.88 1.03 -6.57
CA THR A 83 14.87 -0.02 -7.60
C THR A 83 13.66 -0.92 -7.47
N LEU A 84 13.13 -1.37 -8.60
CA LEU A 84 12.11 -2.42 -8.70
C LEU A 84 12.70 -3.55 -9.54
N ASP A 85 12.69 -4.78 -9.02
CA ASP A 85 13.35 -5.95 -9.65
C ASP A 85 14.82 -5.68 -10.01
N GLY A 86 15.53 -4.87 -9.19
CA GLY A 86 16.91 -4.46 -9.41
C GLY A 86 17.12 -3.32 -10.42
N GLU A 87 16.07 -2.89 -11.13
CA GLU A 87 16.14 -1.82 -12.13
C GLU A 87 15.77 -0.46 -11.49
N PRO A 88 16.53 0.62 -11.79
CA PRO A 88 16.25 1.95 -11.24
C PRO A 88 14.90 2.52 -11.66
N ILE A 89 14.18 3.15 -10.73
CA ILE A 89 12.92 3.83 -10.99
C ILE A 89 13.19 5.25 -11.53
N VAL A 90 13.01 5.46 -12.83
CA VAL A 90 13.29 6.74 -13.50
C VAL A 90 12.04 7.60 -13.74
N GLY A 91 10.87 6.97 -13.93
CA GLY A 91 9.60 7.65 -14.23
C GLY A 91 8.41 6.71 -14.12
N PRO A 92 7.17 7.17 -14.39
CA PRO A 92 6.00 6.32 -14.38
C PRO A 92 6.12 5.18 -15.40
N ALA A 93 5.69 3.96 -15.00
CA ALA A 93 5.69 2.80 -15.87
C ALA A 93 4.55 1.83 -15.52
N GLN A 94 4.21 0.95 -16.47
CA GLN A 94 3.09 0.01 -16.33
C GLN A 94 3.27 -0.98 -15.18
N GLU A 95 4.50 -1.35 -14.88
CA GLU A 95 4.85 -2.29 -13.81
C GLU A 95 4.54 -1.77 -12.40
N ARG A 96 4.29 -0.47 -12.25
CA ARG A 96 3.93 0.19 -10.98
C ARG A 96 2.50 0.68 -11.05
N GLY A 97 1.57 -0.20 -10.68
CA GLY A 97 0.14 0.12 -10.67
C GLY A 97 -0.23 0.98 -9.47
N MET A 98 -0.88 2.13 -9.67
CA MET A 98 -1.25 3.03 -8.56
C MET A 98 -2.76 3.15 -8.40
N VAL A 99 -3.22 2.99 -7.16
CA VAL A 99 -4.57 3.27 -6.68
C VAL A 99 -4.51 4.48 -5.77
N PHE A 100 -5.15 5.57 -6.17
CA PHE A 100 -5.16 6.85 -5.45
C PHE A 100 -6.26 6.89 -4.39
N GLN A 101 -6.11 7.76 -3.41
CA GLN A 101 -7.12 8.04 -2.38
C GLN A 101 -8.44 8.55 -3.00
N ALA A 102 -8.34 9.44 -3.98
CA ALA A 102 -9.51 9.92 -4.73
C ALA A 102 -9.93 8.89 -5.80
N TYR A 103 -11.22 8.79 -6.04
CA TYR A 103 -11.73 7.93 -7.11
C TYR A 103 -11.29 8.44 -8.48
N THR A 104 -10.52 7.63 -9.19
CA THR A 104 -9.93 7.98 -10.49
C THR A 104 -10.62 7.29 -11.67
N SER A 105 -11.83 6.74 -11.47
CA SER A 105 -12.60 6.12 -12.54
C SER A 105 -13.00 7.16 -13.61
N PHE A 106 -12.94 6.76 -14.87
CA PHE A 106 -13.40 7.60 -15.99
C PHE A 106 -14.92 7.56 -16.07
N ASP A 107 -15.61 8.65 -15.73
CA ASP A 107 -17.06 8.72 -15.63
C ASP A 107 -17.79 8.51 -16.96
N TRP A 108 -17.11 8.70 -18.10
CA TRP A 108 -17.61 8.49 -19.46
C TRP A 108 -17.40 7.07 -20.00
N LEU A 109 -16.78 6.20 -19.23
CA LEU A 109 -16.56 4.78 -19.54
C LEU A 109 -17.34 3.90 -18.57
N THR A 110 -17.86 2.76 -19.06
CA THR A 110 -18.46 1.74 -18.18
C THR A 110 -17.40 1.09 -17.29
N VAL A 111 -17.79 0.31 -16.29
CA VAL A 111 -16.88 -0.48 -15.44
C VAL A 111 -15.95 -1.32 -16.31
N GLN A 112 -16.50 -2.10 -17.25
CA GLN A 112 -15.71 -2.91 -18.18
C GLN A 112 -14.70 -2.07 -18.97
N GLN A 113 -15.13 -0.97 -19.54
CA GLN A 113 -14.27 -0.08 -20.32
C GLN A 113 -13.19 0.59 -19.47
N ASN A 114 -13.49 0.91 -18.20
CA ASN A 114 -12.50 1.40 -17.24
C ASN A 114 -11.40 0.37 -17.02
N VAL A 115 -11.77 -0.89 -16.75
CA VAL A 115 -10.81 -1.98 -16.49
C VAL A 115 -10.00 -2.30 -17.74
N GLU A 116 -10.60 -2.27 -18.93
CA GLU A 116 -9.92 -2.48 -20.21
C GLU A 116 -8.99 -1.33 -20.62
N TYR A 117 -9.12 -0.14 -20.02
CA TYR A 117 -8.53 1.11 -20.52
C TYR A 117 -7.01 1.03 -20.68
N GLY A 118 -6.28 0.64 -19.64
CA GLY A 118 -4.82 0.55 -19.67
C GLY A 118 -4.33 -0.50 -20.66
N MET A 119 -4.94 -1.68 -20.66
CA MET A 119 -4.62 -2.74 -21.61
C MET A 119 -4.86 -2.30 -23.06
N ARG A 120 -5.86 -1.43 -23.30
CA ARG A 120 -6.11 -0.86 -24.65
C ARG A 120 -4.98 0.08 -25.07
N LEU A 121 -4.45 0.88 -24.15
CA LEU A 121 -3.29 1.76 -24.44
C LEU A 121 -2.03 0.96 -24.72
N ASN A 122 -1.89 -0.21 -24.09
CA ASN A 122 -0.78 -1.14 -24.29
C ASN A 122 -1.00 -2.10 -25.48
N HIS A 123 -1.99 -1.81 -26.33
CA HIS A 123 -2.28 -2.57 -27.54
C HIS A 123 -2.60 -4.06 -27.31
N VAL A 124 -3.06 -4.46 -26.12
CA VAL A 124 -3.51 -5.83 -25.84
C VAL A 124 -4.68 -6.18 -26.75
N PRO A 125 -4.71 -7.36 -27.39
CA PRO A 125 -5.78 -7.78 -28.29
C PRO A 125 -7.16 -7.72 -27.63
N ARG A 126 -8.19 -7.36 -28.39
CA ARG A 126 -9.54 -7.11 -27.84
C ARG A 126 -10.11 -8.28 -27.06
N GLN A 127 -9.92 -9.50 -27.54
CA GLN A 127 -10.45 -10.69 -26.87
C GLN A 127 -9.74 -10.91 -25.52
N GLU A 128 -8.41 -10.93 -25.51
CA GLU A 128 -7.61 -11.08 -24.29
C GLU A 128 -7.94 -10.00 -23.27
N ARG A 129 -8.01 -8.73 -23.71
CA ARG A 129 -8.38 -7.59 -22.85
C ARG A 129 -9.74 -7.78 -22.20
N ARG A 130 -10.71 -8.29 -22.95
CA ARG A 130 -12.07 -8.55 -22.46
C ARG A 130 -12.08 -9.66 -21.41
N GLU A 131 -11.43 -10.77 -21.69
CA GLU A 131 -11.34 -11.93 -20.79
C GLU A 131 -10.65 -11.53 -19.47
N ARG A 132 -9.53 -10.80 -19.55
CA ARG A 132 -8.84 -10.27 -18.35
C ARG A 132 -9.68 -9.28 -17.57
N ALA A 133 -10.39 -8.37 -18.24
CA ALA A 133 -11.26 -7.43 -17.57
C ALA A 133 -12.44 -8.14 -16.87
N GLU A 134 -13.07 -9.12 -17.52
CA GLU A 134 -14.14 -9.94 -16.92
C GLU A 134 -13.65 -10.66 -15.67
N HIS A 135 -12.45 -11.27 -15.72
CA HIS A 135 -11.83 -11.92 -14.55
C HIS A 135 -11.64 -10.96 -13.37
N PHE A 136 -11.02 -9.77 -13.57
CA PHE A 136 -10.80 -8.84 -12.46
C PHE A 136 -12.09 -8.17 -11.98
N ILE A 137 -13.08 -7.97 -12.85
CA ILE A 137 -14.41 -7.48 -12.46
C ILE A 137 -15.13 -8.50 -11.59
N GLU A 138 -15.00 -9.79 -11.89
CA GLU A 138 -15.54 -10.88 -11.08
C GLU A 138 -14.84 -10.95 -9.73
N LEU A 139 -13.50 -10.90 -9.72
CA LEU A 139 -12.69 -10.93 -8.50
C LEU A 139 -13.05 -9.83 -7.51
N VAL A 140 -13.39 -8.63 -8.00
CA VAL A 140 -13.86 -7.52 -7.14
C VAL A 140 -15.37 -7.53 -6.91
N GLY A 141 -16.11 -8.55 -7.35
CA GLY A 141 -17.56 -8.71 -7.13
C GLY A 141 -18.42 -7.72 -7.89
N LEU A 142 -17.99 -7.24 -9.06
CA LEU A 142 -18.71 -6.23 -9.86
C LEU A 142 -19.29 -6.75 -11.18
N SER A 143 -19.39 -8.07 -11.40
CA SER A 143 -19.86 -8.68 -12.66
C SER A 143 -21.22 -8.13 -13.11
N ARG A 144 -22.16 -7.93 -12.17
CA ARG A 144 -23.49 -7.39 -12.47
C ARG A 144 -23.50 -5.91 -12.89
N PHE A 145 -22.39 -5.20 -12.64
CA PHE A 145 -22.21 -3.78 -12.89
C PHE A 145 -21.25 -3.49 -14.04
N ALA A 146 -20.80 -4.51 -14.80
CA ALA A 146 -19.82 -4.36 -15.88
C ALA A 146 -20.23 -3.31 -16.93
N GLY A 147 -21.51 -3.21 -17.26
CA GLY A 147 -22.07 -2.23 -18.17
C GLY A 147 -22.47 -0.89 -17.53
N THR A 148 -22.30 -0.72 -16.21
CA THR A 148 -22.73 0.49 -15.47
C THR A 148 -21.64 1.57 -15.52
N TYR A 149 -22.03 2.83 -15.53
CA TYR A 149 -21.10 3.97 -15.46
C TYR A 149 -20.76 4.31 -14.01
N PRO A 150 -19.53 4.78 -13.69
CA PRO A 150 -19.07 5.07 -12.33
C PRO A 150 -19.97 6.03 -11.55
N ARG A 151 -20.62 6.99 -12.21
CA ARG A 151 -21.56 7.92 -11.56
C ARG A 151 -22.74 7.24 -10.85
N HIS A 152 -23.06 6.00 -11.22
CA HIS A 152 -24.16 5.21 -10.62
C HIS A 152 -23.66 4.21 -9.57
N LEU A 153 -22.38 4.25 -9.20
CA LEU A 153 -21.76 3.35 -8.24
C LEU A 153 -21.55 4.03 -6.89
N SER A 154 -21.61 3.25 -5.81
CA SER A 154 -21.19 3.70 -4.48
C SER A 154 -19.68 3.97 -4.42
N GLY A 155 -19.20 4.65 -3.37
CA GLY A 155 -17.77 4.90 -3.15
C GLY A 155 -16.94 3.61 -3.13
N GLY A 156 -17.37 2.61 -2.37
CA GLY A 156 -16.69 1.31 -2.32
C GLY A 156 -16.67 0.58 -3.67
N MET A 157 -17.76 0.67 -4.47
CA MET A 157 -17.76 0.10 -5.82
C MET A 157 -16.80 0.84 -6.76
N LYS A 158 -16.68 2.16 -6.67
CA LYS A 158 -15.70 2.95 -7.45
C LYS A 158 -14.27 2.55 -7.09
N GLN A 159 -14.00 2.30 -5.81
CA GLN A 159 -12.70 1.81 -5.34
C GLN A 159 -12.38 0.44 -5.92
N ARG A 160 -13.35 -0.50 -5.92
CA ARG A 160 -13.21 -1.81 -6.56
C ARG A 160 -12.91 -1.69 -8.06
N VAL A 161 -13.53 -0.76 -8.77
CA VAL A 161 -13.21 -0.48 -10.18
C VAL A 161 -11.77 0.01 -10.34
N ALA A 162 -11.27 0.89 -9.46
CA ALA A 162 -9.90 1.38 -9.51
C ALA A 162 -8.88 0.25 -9.29
N ILE A 163 -9.14 -0.64 -8.32
CA ILE A 163 -8.32 -1.82 -8.04
C ILE A 163 -8.30 -2.77 -9.26
N ALA A 164 -9.48 -3.17 -9.77
CA ALA A 164 -9.60 -4.05 -10.92
C ALA A 164 -8.91 -3.49 -12.17
N ARG A 165 -9.07 -2.17 -12.44
CA ARG A 165 -8.40 -1.48 -13.55
C ARG A 165 -6.89 -1.53 -13.44
N THR A 166 -6.36 -1.39 -12.24
CA THR A 166 -4.91 -1.39 -12.00
C THR A 166 -4.35 -2.80 -12.14
N LEU A 167 -4.97 -3.80 -11.50
CA LEU A 167 -4.55 -5.21 -11.56
C LEU A 167 -4.66 -5.82 -12.96
N ALA A 168 -5.66 -5.43 -13.75
CA ALA A 168 -5.83 -5.90 -15.12
C ALA A 168 -4.62 -5.59 -16.03
N ASN A 169 -3.80 -4.61 -15.67
CA ASN A 169 -2.56 -4.29 -16.38
C ASN A 169 -1.36 -5.15 -15.94
N ALA A 170 -1.56 -6.11 -15.02
CA ALA A 170 -0.52 -6.99 -14.48
C ALA A 170 0.72 -6.22 -13.98
N PRO A 171 0.57 -5.30 -13.02
CA PRO A 171 1.70 -4.59 -12.46
C PRO A 171 2.58 -5.54 -11.65
N ALA A 172 3.90 -5.27 -11.61
CA ALA A 172 4.84 -5.97 -10.76
C ALA A 172 4.67 -5.61 -9.27
N ILE A 173 4.17 -4.39 -9.01
CA ILE A 173 3.82 -3.90 -7.67
C ILE A 173 2.56 -3.03 -7.72
N LEU A 174 1.66 -3.23 -6.74
CA LEU A 174 0.47 -2.42 -6.53
C LEU A 174 0.74 -1.38 -5.44
N LEU A 175 0.61 -0.11 -5.80
CA LEU A 175 0.82 1.04 -4.92
C LEU A 175 -0.53 1.61 -4.50
N MET A 176 -0.77 1.81 -3.20
CA MET A 176 -2.07 2.25 -2.69
C MET A 176 -1.91 3.44 -1.73
N ASP A 177 -2.48 4.59 -2.08
CA ASP A 177 -2.43 5.82 -1.27
C ASP A 177 -3.74 5.98 -0.49
N GLU A 178 -3.77 5.62 0.79
CA GLU A 178 -4.94 5.68 1.70
C GLU A 178 -6.23 5.13 1.05
N PRO A 179 -6.23 3.90 0.53
CA PRO A 179 -7.26 3.43 -0.39
C PRO A 179 -8.66 3.33 0.22
N PHE A 180 -8.77 3.30 1.54
CA PHE A 180 -10.06 3.12 2.22
C PHE A 180 -10.48 4.33 3.05
N GLY A 181 -9.68 5.41 3.05
CA GLY A 181 -9.91 6.61 3.88
C GLY A 181 -11.23 7.34 3.61
N ALA A 182 -11.75 7.27 2.38
CA ALA A 182 -13.01 7.91 1.98
C ALA A 182 -14.27 7.07 2.25
N LEU A 183 -14.14 5.84 2.78
CA LEU A 183 -15.24 4.90 3.00
C LEU A 183 -15.79 5.01 4.43
N ASP A 184 -17.11 4.76 4.57
CA ASP A 184 -17.70 4.53 5.89
C ASP A 184 -17.14 3.25 6.55
N ALA A 185 -17.28 3.11 7.87
CA ALA A 185 -16.64 2.05 8.63
C ALA A 185 -17.03 0.63 8.14
N GLN A 186 -18.31 0.39 7.84
CA GLN A 186 -18.76 -0.93 7.40
C GLN A 186 -18.23 -1.28 6.01
N THR A 187 -18.33 -0.35 5.06
CA THR A 187 -17.80 -0.52 3.71
C THR A 187 -16.27 -0.68 3.72
N ARG A 188 -15.58 0.05 4.60
CA ARG A 188 -14.13 -0.05 4.78
C ARG A 188 -13.71 -1.47 5.19
N TRP A 189 -14.38 -2.05 6.18
CA TRP A 189 -14.10 -3.42 6.63
C TRP A 189 -14.24 -4.43 5.49
N GLN A 190 -15.39 -4.40 4.81
CA GLN A 190 -15.63 -5.28 3.66
C GLN A 190 -14.60 -5.11 2.55
N MET A 191 -14.11 -3.89 2.35
CA MET A 191 -13.09 -3.62 1.34
C MET A 191 -11.71 -4.11 1.74
N GLN A 192 -11.36 -4.05 3.03
CA GLN A 192 -10.11 -4.55 3.55
C GLN A 192 -10.05 -6.08 3.48
N GLU A 193 -11.13 -6.78 3.85
CA GLU A 193 -11.25 -8.23 3.70
C GLU A 193 -11.16 -8.66 2.22
N LEU A 194 -11.94 -8.01 1.36
CA LEU A 194 -11.88 -8.25 -0.09
C LEU A 194 -10.46 -8.02 -0.65
N MET A 195 -9.74 -7.01 -0.12
CA MET A 195 -8.37 -6.73 -0.57
C MET A 195 -7.43 -7.88 -0.22
N MET A 196 -7.59 -8.54 0.93
CA MET A 196 -6.79 -9.72 1.29
C MET A 196 -7.03 -10.86 0.30
N ASP A 197 -8.30 -11.14 -0.03
CA ASP A 197 -8.67 -12.16 -1.02
C ASP A 197 -8.07 -11.84 -2.40
N ILE A 198 -8.11 -10.57 -2.82
CA ILE A 198 -7.57 -10.11 -4.10
C ILE A 198 -6.05 -10.26 -4.14
N VAL A 199 -5.34 -9.84 -3.09
CA VAL A 199 -3.87 -9.92 -3.02
C VAL A 199 -3.41 -11.37 -3.06
N GLU A 200 -4.10 -12.25 -2.36
CA GLU A 200 -3.82 -13.69 -2.36
C GLU A 200 -4.10 -14.32 -3.74
N ALA A 201 -5.27 -14.06 -4.31
CA ALA A 201 -5.66 -14.61 -5.62
C ALA A 201 -4.80 -14.09 -6.77
N ALA A 202 -4.40 -12.82 -6.74
CA ALA A 202 -3.58 -12.18 -7.76
C ALA A 202 -2.07 -12.39 -7.56
N ASN A 203 -1.65 -12.94 -6.41
CA ASN A 203 -0.25 -13.13 -6.03
C ASN A 203 0.59 -11.85 -6.24
N THR A 204 0.11 -10.74 -5.71
CA THR A 204 0.60 -9.39 -6.02
C THR A 204 1.37 -8.79 -4.85
N THR A 205 2.54 -8.21 -5.11
CA THR A 205 3.29 -7.38 -4.16
C THR A 205 2.58 -6.04 -3.98
N VAL A 206 2.43 -5.59 -2.72
CA VAL A 206 1.71 -4.35 -2.39
C VAL A 206 2.56 -3.45 -1.53
N LEU A 207 2.64 -2.16 -1.89
CA LEU A 207 3.07 -1.09 -1.00
C LEU A 207 1.89 -0.17 -0.75
N MET A 208 1.45 -0.10 0.49
CA MET A 208 0.29 0.70 0.89
C MET A 208 0.66 1.77 1.90
N VAL A 209 0.02 2.92 1.79
CA VAL A 209 0.12 4.02 2.75
C VAL A 209 -1.19 4.14 3.51
N THR A 210 -1.09 4.23 4.85
CA THR A 210 -2.23 4.53 5.72
C THR A 210 -1.79 5.28 6.98
N HIS A 211 -2.75 5.89 7.65
CA HIS A 211 -2.60 6.42 9.01
C HIS A 211 -3.46 5.62 10.02
N ASP A 212 -4.21 4.63 9.56
CA ASP A 212 -5.09 3.78 10.37
C ASP A 212 -4.30 2.56 10.89
N ILE A 213 -4.23 2.43 12.22
CA ILE A 213 -3.44 1.40 12.90
C ILE A 213 -4.05 0.02 12.70
N GLU A 214 -5.38 -0.09 12.82
CA GLU A 214 -6.08 -1.36 12.65
C GLU A 214 -5.92 -1.88 11.22
N GLU A 215 -6.03 -0.98 10.24
CA GLU A 215 -5.82 -1.29 8.83
C GLU A 215 -4.40 -1.81 8.59
N ALA A 216 -3.38 -1.12 9.11
CA ALA A 216 -1.99 -1.54 8.98
C ALA A 216 -1.76 -2.92 9.60
N ILE A 217 -2.25 -3.14 10.84
CA ILE A 217 -2.09 -4.44 11.50
C ILE A 217 -2.84 -5.55 10.73
N PHE A 218 -4.03 -5.26 10.20
CA PHE A 218 -4.83 -6.26 9.48
C PHE A 218 -4.18 -6.69 8.16
N LEU A 219 -3.78 -5.72 7.34
CA LEU A 219 -3.34 -5.99 5.98
C LEU A 219 -1.85 -6.38 5.88
N ALA A 220 -0.98 -5.79 6.72
CA ALA A 220 0.46 -5.88 6.53
C ALA A 220 1.04 -7.26 6.87
N ASP A 221 1.97 -7.71 6.01
CA ASP A 221 3.00 -8.68 6.37
C ASP A 221 4.16 -7.96 7.09
N ARG A 222 4.42 -6.68 6.73
CA ARG A 222 5.44 -5.79 7.30
C ARG A 222 4.91 -4.37 7.36
N ILE A 223 5.19 -3.66 8.47
CA ILE A 223 4.85 -2.26 8.68
C ILE A 223 6.14 -1.47 8.83
N GLU A 224 6.32 -0.45 7.98
CA GLU A 224 7.36 0.55 8.10
C GLU A 224 6.77 1.79 8.80
N PHE A 225 7.06 1.94 10.10
CA PHE A 225 6.54 3.07 10.86
C PHE A 225 7.40 4.31 10.60
N MET A 226 6.76 5.35 10.04
CA MET A 226 7.43 6.61 9.70
C MET A 226 7.23 7.68 10.78
N SER A 227 8.33 8.36 11.15
CA SER A 227 8.32 9.55 12.01
C SER A 227 8.12 10.83 11.21
N ARG A 228 7.80 11.94 11.90
CA ARG A 228 7.68 13.29 11.30
C ARG A 228 9.00 14.05 11.28
N HIS A 229 9.08 14.93 10.35
CA HIS A 229 9.92 16.07 10.06
C HIS A 229 11.42 15.98 10.41
N PRO A 230 12.21 15.62 9.43
CA PRO A 230 11.84 15.03 8.14
C PRO A 230 11.35 13.59 8.30
N GLY A 231 10.52 13.12 7.35
CA GLY A 231 10.01 11.75 7.37
C GLY A 231 11.15 10.73 7.29
N ARG A 232 11.18 9.77 8.22
CA ARG A 232 12.15 8.67 8.28
C ARG A 232 11.45 7.38 8.68
N VAL A 233 11.97 6.25 8.27
CA VAL A 233 11.59 4.98 8.89
C VAL A 233 12.16 4.98 10.31
N HIS A 234 11.26 4.92 11.28
CA HIS A 234 11.61 4.90 12.71
C HIS A 234 11.73 3.47 13.24
N GLU A 235 10.85 2.59 12.79
CA GLU A 235 10.80 1.20 13.21
C GLU A 235 10.18 0.32 12.13
N GLU A 236 10.79 -0.83 11.86
CA GLU A 236 10.23 -1.92 11.09
C GLU A 236 9.48 -2.86 12.05
N ILE A 237 8.22 -3.16 11.74
CA ILE A 237 7.36 -3.99 12.60
C ILE A 237 6.81 -5.15 11.77
N ILE A 238 7.10 -6.37 12.21
CA ILE A 238 6.53 -7.60 11.65
C ILE A 238 5.47 -8.11 12.61
N PRO A 239 4.18 -8.23 12.21
CA PRO A 239 3.11 -8.78 13.04
C PRO A 239 3.32 -10.27 13.33
N ALA A 240 4.29 -10.61 14.18
CA ALA A 240 4.76 -11.98 14.46
C ALA A 240 3.65 -12.91 14.93
N PHE A 241 2.60 -12.38 15.58
CA PHE A 241 1.44 -13.15 16.05
C PHE A 241 0.61 -13.75 14.92
N LYS A 242 0.71 -13.22 13.68
CA LYS A 242 0.11 -13.80 12.48
C LYS A 242 0.82 -15.07 12.01
N GLN A 243 2.06 -15.32 12.48
CA GLN A 243 2.90 -16.47 12.09
C GLN A 243 3.08 -16.60 10.56
N GLY A 244 3.20 -15.49 9.85
CA GLY A 244 3.31 -15.44 8.39
C GLY A 244 2.02 -15.79 7.63
N ARG A 245 0.89 -15.94 8.32
CA ARG A 245 -0.40 -16.20 7.68
C ARG A 245 -1.13 -14.90 7.40
N ARG A 246 -1.84 -14.84 6.31
CA ARG A 246 -2.83 -13.79 6.04
C ARG A 246 -4.15 -14.18 6.70
N ILE A 247 -4.73 -13.25 7.46
CA ILE A 247 -5.98 -13.46 8.18
C ILE A 247 -7.08 -12.80 7.36
N GLY A 248 -8.03 -13.58 6.86
CA GLY A 248 -9.11 -13.08 5.98
C GLY A 248 -10.20 -12.31 6.71
N GLN A 249 -10.38 -12.53 8.03
CA GLN A 249 -11.45 -11.92 8.82
C GLN A 249 -10.87 -11.13 10.01
N LYS A 250 -11.35 -9.91 10.20
CA LYS A 250 -10.89 -9.03 11.28
C LYS A 250 -11.20 -9.58 12.67
N GLU A 251 -12.34 -10.24 12.83
CA GLU A 251 -12.72 -10.84 14.11
C GLU A 251 -11.73 -11.91 14.56
N GLU A 252 -11.21 -12.71 13.63
CA GLU A 252 -10.16 -13.69 13.90
C GLU A 252 -8.88 -12.99 14.36
N LEU A 253 -8.47 -11.93 13.64
CA LEU A 253 -7.27 -11.17 13.96
C LEU A 253 -7.29 -10.58 15.37
N ILE A 254 -8.39 -9.92 15.75
CA ILE A 254 -8.55 -9.27 17.06
C ILE A 254 -8.49 -10.32 18.18
N GLY A 255 -8.92 -11.55 17.92
CA GLY A 255 -8.87 -12.67 18.86
C GLY A 255 -7.48 -13.27 19.08
N LEU A 256 -6.48 -12.94 18.24
CA LEU A 256 -5.14 -13.50 18.35
C LEU A 256 -4.35 -12.90 19.51
N ALA A 257 -3.68 -13.78 20.26
CA ALA A 257 -2.75 -13.34 21.29
C ALA A 257 -1.61 -12.52 20.65
N GLY A 258 -1.36 -11.30 21.18
CA GLY A 258 -0.36 -10.37 20.65
C GLY A 258 -0.93 -9.21 19.83
N TYR A 259 -2.17 -9.29 19.30
CA TYR A 259 -2.79 -8.18 18.59
C TYR A 259 -2.85 -6.91 19.44
N GLY A 260 -3.43 -6.99 20.65
CA GLY A 260 -3.57 -5.82 21.54
C GLY A 260 -2.22 -5.27 22.06
N ASP A 261 -1.18 -6.09 22.10
CA ASP A 261 0.16 -5.62 22.48
C ASP A 261 0.80 -4.83 21.33
N LEU A 262 0.67 -5.31 20.11
CA LEU A 262 1.15 -4.61 18.92
C LEU A 262 0.38 -3.29 18.70
N GLU A 263 -0.94 -3.30 18.79
CA GLU A 263 -1.77 -2.10 18.67
C GLU A 263 -1.34 -1.04 19.71
N ARG A 264 -1.15 -1.44 20.96
CA ARG A 264 -0.69 -0.55 22.03
C ARG A 264 0.70 0.00 21.77
N HIS A 265 1.61 -0.82 21.24
CA HIS A 265 2.95 -0.40 20.87
C HIS A 265 2.89 0.69 19.78
N ILE A 266 2.16 0.46 18.70
CA ILE A 266 2.02 1.42 17.61
C ILE A 266 1.33 2.71 18.09
N LEU A 267 0.30 2.61 18.95
CA LEU A 267 -0.33 3.79 19.59
C LEU A 267 0.67 4.62 20.40
N GLN A 268 1.61 3.98 21.09
CA GLN A 268 2.67 4.70 21.81
C GLN A 268 3.64 5.41 20.87
N LEU A 269 4.02 4.76 19.75
CA LEU A 269 4.83 5.38 18.70
C LEU A 269 4.14 6.62 18.13
N MET A 270 2.85 6.51 17.77
CA MET A 270 2.05 7.64 17.26
C MET A 270 1.98 8.81 18.24
N ARG A 271 1.79 8.54 19.53
CA ARG A 271 1.73 9.58 20.59
C ARG A 271 3.06 10.31 20.78
N LYS A 272 4.18 9.60 20.73
CA LYS A 272 5.53 10.21 20.81
C LYS A 272 5.75 11.20 19.67
N GLN A 273 5.30 10.87 18.46
CA GLN A 273 5.39 11.77 17.32
C GLN A 273 4.46 12.99 17.38
N GLY A 274 3.37 12.93 18.19
CA GLY A 274 2.45 14.07 18.42
C GLY A 274 2.93 15.02 19.51
N SER A 275 3.76 14.57 20.47
CA SER A 275 4.25 15.40 21.59
C SER A 275 5.38 16.36 21.18
N ASP A 276 6.08 16.11 20.09
CA ASP A 276 7.14 16.99 19.58
C ASP A 276 6.60 18.28 18.90
N GLU A 277 5.27 18.35 18.62
CA GLU A 277 4.61 19.56 18.09
C GLU A 277 4.34 20.66 19.15
N THR A 278 4.48 20.36 20.44
CA THR A 278 4.16 21.30 21.54
C THR A 278 5.39 21.90 22.23
N ALA A 279 6.59 21.64 21.73
CA ALA A 279 7.78 22.36 22.19
C ALA A 279 7.94 23.66 21.41
N PRO A 280 8.01 24.83 22.09
CA PRO A 280 8.08 26.14 21.48
C PRO A 280 9.40 26.39 20.73
#